data_d87333b50d11bf82684b73bfe1b61960
#
_entry.id   d87333b50d11bf82684b73bfe1b61960
#
_cell.length_a   1.000
_cell.length_b   1.000
_cell.length_c   1.000
_cell.angle_alpha   90.00
_cell.angle_beta   90.00
_cell.angle_gamma   90.00
#
_symmetry.space_group_name_H-M   'P 1'
#
loop_
_entity.id
_entity.type
_entity.pdbx_description
1 polymer ?
#
loop_
_entity_poly.entity_id
_entity_poly.type
_entity_poly.pdbx_seq_one_letter_code
_entity_poly.pdbx_strand_id
1 'polypeptide(L)'
;MTGSDGRDAFSGARVGLADVQRLEDTVARLRAQDYRYGGGACGEAVAEVLPHAVGLLGGTVRGTVRPRLCTAVADLYNLAG
;
A
#
# COMPACT_ATOMS: atom_id res chain seq x y z
N MET A 1 18.60 5.12 -21.96
CA MET A 1 18.34 4.95 -21.55
C MET A 1 18.29 4.56 -20.68
N THR A 2 18.19 3.99 -20.59
CA THR A 2 18.30 3.45 -19.67
C THR A 2 18.55 4.09 -18.51
N GLY A 3 19.19 4.99 -18.44
CA GLY A 3 19.28 5.76 -17.29
C GLY A 3 17.97 6.07 -16.71
N SER A 4 16.98 6.07 -17.51
CA SER A 4 15.66 6.40 -17.03
C SER A 4 15.18 5.40 -16.03
N ASP A 5 15.56 4.16 -16.17
CA ASP A 5 15.09 3.15 -15.25
C ASP A 5 15.65 3.44 -13.88
N GLY A 6 16.91 3.72 -13.78
CA GLY A 6 17.51 4.01 -12.51
C GLY A 6 16.90 5.22 -11.88
N ARG A 7 16.57 6.17 -12.67
CA ARG A 7 16.00 7.37 -12.13
C ARG A 7 14.65 7.13 -11.59
N ASP A 8 13.89 6.32 -12.25
CA ASP A 8 12.55 6.03 -11.79
C ASP A 8 12.63 5.35 -10.44
N ALA A 9 13.60 4.49 -10.25
CA ALA A 9 13.77 3.83 -8.99
C ALA A 9 14.06 4.85 -7.92
N PHE A 10 14.80 5.89 -8.22
CA PHE A 10 15.06 6.84 -7.31
C PHE A 10 13.99 7.69 -7.06
N SER A 11 13.44 8.26 -8.03
CA SER A 11 12.40 9.14 -7.88
C SER A 11 11.37 8.40 -7.21
N GLY A 12 11.43 7.08 -7.22
CA GLY A 12 10.56 6.32 -6.44
C GLY A 12 9.24 6.90 -6.30
N ALA A 13 9.10 7.96 -6.77
CA ALA A 13 7.94 8.69 -6.57
C ALA A 13 6.79 8.31 -7.45
N ARG A 14 7.03 7.53 -8.49
CA ARG A 14 5.96 7.20 -9.37
C ARG A 14 5.21 6.00 -8.89
N VAL A 15 3.96 6.20 -8.53
CA VAL A 15 3.10 5.13 -8.06
C VAL A 15 2.12 4.79 -9.17
N GLY A 16 2.18 3.56 -9.64
CA GLY A 16 1.31 3.09 -10.71
C GLY A 16 0.20 2.20 -10.20
N LEU A 17 -0.67 1.79 -11.12
CA LEU A 17 -1.77 0.91 -10.79
C LEU A 17 -1.28 -0.40 -10.20
N ALA A 18 -0.18 -0.93 -10.70
CA ALA A 18 0.36 -2.19 -10.19
C ALA A 18 0.73 -2.09 -8.72
N ASP A 19 1.26 -0.95 -8.30
CA ASP A 19 1.65 -0.76 -6.91
C ASP A 19 0.40 -0.76 -6.03
N VAL A 20 -0.64 -0.11 -6.48
CA VAL A 20 -1.89 -0.03 -5.74
C VAL A 20 -2.55 -1.41 -5.69
N GLN A 21 -2.52 -2.15 -6.80
CA GLN A 21 -3.11 -3.48 -6.84
C GLN A 21 -2.40 -4.41 -5.87
N ARG A 22 -1.09 -4.30 -5.77
CA ARG A 22 -0.31 -5.10 -4.84
C ARG A 22 -0.69 -4.77 -3.42
N LEU A 23 -0.88 -3.49 -3.13
CA LEU A 23 -1.28 -3.06 -1.80
C LEU A 23 -2.69 -3.57 -1.50
N GLU A 24 -3.59 -3.48 -2.46
CA GLU A 24 -4.96 -3.97 -2.30
C GLU A 24 -4.97 -5.46 -1.99
N ASP A 25 -4.11 -6.23 -2.67
CA ASP A 25 -4.02 -7.66 -2.46
C ASP A 25 -3.48 -7.94 -1.05
N THR A 26 -2.52 -7.16 -0.61
CA THR A 26 -1.94 -7.30 0.72
C THR A 26 -3.02 -7.01 1.78
N VAL A 27 -3.77 -5.93 1.57
CA VAL A 27 -4.85 -5.55 2.48
C VAL A 27 -5.88 -6.67 2.55
N ALA A 28 -6.24 -7.25 1.41
CA ALA A 28 -7.22 -8.32 1.36
C ALA A 28 -6.76 -9.53 2.17
N ARG A 29 -5.47 -9.86 2.06
CA ARG A 29 -4.92 -10.98 2.80
C ARG A 29 -4.89 -10.71 4.29
N LEU A 30 -4.51 -9.50 4.68
CA LEU A 30 -4.46 -9.13 6.08
C LEU A 30 -5.87 -9.12 6.68
N ARG A 31 -6.84 -8.66 5.90
CA ARG A 31 -8.22 -8.62 6.35
C ARG A 31 -8.73 -10.05 6.56
N ALA A 32 -8.38 -10.96 5.67
CA ALA A 32 -8.79 -12.36 5.79
C ALA A 32 -8.17 -12.99 7.04
N GLN A 33 -6.93 -12.64 7.34
CA GLN A 33 -6.24 -13.14 8.51
C GLN A 33 -6.91 -12.62 9.77
N ASP A 34 -7.22 -11.34 9.79
CA ASP A 34 -7.86 -10.71 10.94
C ASP A 34 -9.22 -11.36 11.18
N TYR A 35 -9.96 -11.64 10.13
CA TYR A 35 -11.27 -12.23 10.23
C TYR A 35 -11.16 -13.66 10.76
N ARG A 36 -10.15 -14.38 10.31
CA ARG A 36 -9.96 -15.78 10.70
C ARG A 36 -9.45 -15.96 12.12
N TYR A 37 -8.54 -15.15 12.54
CA TYR A 37 -7.89 -15.32 13.83
C TYR A 37 -8.27 -14.30 14.90
N GLY A 38 -9.14 -13.39 14.56
CA GLY A 38 -9.60 -12.38 15.50
C GLY A 38 -8.82 -11.10 15.44
N GLY A 39 -9.32 -10.09 16.05
CA GLY A 39 -8.72 -8.77 16.02
C GLY A 39 -7.31 -8.77 16.58
N GLY A 40 -6.44 -8.08 15.93
CA GLY A 40 -5.08 -7.96 16.37
C GLY A 40 -4.13 -9.01 15.82
N ALA A 41 -4.68 -10.05 15.18
CA ALA A 41 -3.83 -11.13 14.67
C ALA A 41 -2.85 -10.64 13.61
N CYS A 42 -3.21 -9.61 12.85
CA CYS A 42 -2.35 -9.10 11.81
C CYS A 42 -1.68 -7.77 12.16
N GLY A 43 -1.73 -7.39 13.43
CA GLY A 43 -1.19 -6.11 13.87
C GLY A 43 0.25 -5.85 13.46
N GLU A 44 1.11 -6.86 13.63
CA GLU A 44 2.51 -6.72 13.29
C GLU A 44 2.68 -6.58 11.78
N ALA A 45 1.96 -7.38 11.03
CA ALA A 45 2.05 -7.34 9.58
C ALA A 45 1.56 -5.98 9.06
N VAL A 46 0.50 -5.45 9.65
CA VAL A 46 -0.02 -4.14 9.28
C VAL A 46 1.03 -3.08 9.59
N ALA A 47 1.65 -3.17 10.77
CA ALA A 47 2.67 -2.23 11.17
C ALA A 47 3.85 -2.21 10.21
N GLU A 48 4.15 -3.33 9.58
CA GLU A 48 5.24 -3.41 8.64
C GLU A 48 4.85 -2.82 7.30
N VAL A 49 3.61 -2.97 6.89
CA VAL A 49 3.14 -2.51 5.60
C VAL A 49 2.79 -1.02 5.61
N LEU A 50 2.32 -0.51 6.74
CA LEU A 50 1.89 0.88 6.85
C LEU A 50 2.90 1.91 6.37
N PRO A 51 4.16 1.85 6.80
CA PRO A 51 5.13 2.84 6.33
C PRO A 51 5.29 2.84 4.82
N HIS A 52 5.24 1.67 4.21
CA HIS A 52 5.35 1.53 2.77
C HIS A 52 4.11 2.15 2.11
N ALA A 53 2.93 1.85 2.63
CA ALA A 53 1.68 2.36 2.07
C ALA A 53 1.59 3.87 2.18
N VAL A 54 1.99 4.41 3.32
CA VAL A 54 1.99 5.85 3.54
C VAL A 54 3.01 6.50 2.60
N GLY A 55 4.15 5.85 2.38
CA GLY A 55 5.16 6.32 1.45
C GLY A 55 4.61 6.46 0.03
N LEU A 56 3.74 5.54 -0.38
CA LEU A 56 3.13 5.61 -1.70
C LEU A 56 2.25 6.86 -1.82
N LEU A 57 1.60 7.26 -0.75
CA LEU A 57 0.76 8.46 -0.77
C LEU A 57 1.60 9.72 -1.01
N GLY A 58 2.85 9.70 -0.55
CA GLY A 58 3.76 10.82 -0.73
C GLY A 58 4.34 10.90 -2.11
N GLY A 59 4.15 9.88 -2.94
CA GLY A 59 4.71 9.86 -4.29
C GLY A 59 3.78 10.48 -5.30
N THR A 60 4.20 10.44 -6.55
CA THR A 60 3.38 10.96 -7.64
C THR A 60 2.36 9.90 -8.03
N VAL A 61 1.11 10.17 -7.79
CA VAL A 61 0.03 9.22 -8.04
C VAL A 61 -0.95 9.81 -9.04
N ARG A 62 -1.33 9.02 -10.05
CA ARG A 62 -2.29 9.47 -11.03
C ARG A 62 -3.63 9.70 -10.39
N GLY A 63 -4.34 10.71 -10.88
CA GLY A 63 -5.64 11.06 -10.33
C GLY A 63 -6.64 9.92 -10.29
N THR A 64 -6.57 9.01 -11.27
CA THR A 64 -7.50 7.89 -11.32
C THR A 64 -7.12 6.77 -10.32
N VAL A 65 -5.85 6.71 -9.94
CA VAL A 65 -5.37 5.66 -9.05
C VAL A 65 -5.37 6.13 -7.60
N ARG A 66 -5.26 7.42 -7.40
CA ARG A 66 -5.17 7.99 -6.06
C ARG A 66 -6.32 7.59 -5.12
N PRO A 67 -7.57 7.64 -5.55
CA PRO A 67 -8.66 7.26 -4.65
C PRO A 67 -8.55 5.82 -4.18
N ARG A 68 -8.09 4.94 -5.06
CA ARG A 68 -7.92 3.52 -4.72
C ARG A 68 -6.81 3.37 -3.69
N LEU A 69 -5.73 4.12 -3.86
CA LEU A 69 -4.60 4.08 -2.93
C LEU A 69 -5.06 4.59 -1.56
N CYS A 70 -5.80 5.69 -1.53
CA CYS A 70 -6.30 6.25 -0.29
C CYS A 70 -7.18 5.25 0.44
N THR A 71 -8.03 4.55 -0.30
CA THR A 71 -8.93 3.56 0.29
C THR A 71 -8.12 2.41 0.89
N ALA A 72 -7.10 1.94 0.18
CA ALA A 72 -6.28 0.85 0.67
C ALA A 72 -5.53 1.25 1.95
N VAL A 73 -5.01 2.47 1.99
CA VAL A 73 -4.31 2.96 3.17
C VAL A 73 -5.28 3.10 4.35
N ALA A 74 -6.48 3.59 4.08
CA ALA A 74 -7.50 3.73 5.12
C ALA A 74 -7.85 2.36 5.69
N ASP A 75 -7.94 1.35 4.83
CA ASP A 75 -8.25 0.00 5.26
C ASP A 75 -7.14 -0.53 6.17
N LEU A 76 -5.88 -0.20 5.86
CA LEU A 76 -4.77 -0.63 6.70
C LEU A 76 -4.87 0.02 8.08
N TYR A 77 -5.22 1.29 8.14
CA TYR A 77 -5.37 1.98 9.42
C TYR A 77 -6.50 1.33 10.23
N ASN A 78 -7.56 0.93 9.55
CA ASN A 78 -8.67 0.29 10.23
C ASN A 78 -8.24 -1.07 10.78
N LEU A 79 -7.41 -1.80 10.06
CA LEU A 79 -6.91 -3.09 10.51
C LEU A 79 -5.93 -2.94 11.67
N ALA A 80 -5.23 -1.81 11.70
CA ALA A 80 -4.27 -1.57 12.77
C ALA A 80 -4.97 -1.30 14.11
N GLY A 81 -6.21 -0.99 14.03
CA GLY A 81 -6.98 -0.75 15.22
C GLY A 81 -7.05 0.64 15.62
#